data_fca3df108b5d5adca03e8c23d2ade1ce
#
_entry.id   fca3df108b5d5adca03e8c23d2ade1ce
#
_cell.length_a   1.000
_cell.length_b   1.000
_cell.length_c   1.000
_cell.angle_alpha   90.00
_cell.angle_beta   90.00
_cell.angle_gamma   90.00
#
_symmetry.space_group_name_H-M   'P 1'
#
loop_
_entity.id
_entity.type
_entity.pdbx_description
1 polymer ?
#
loop_
_entity_poly.entity_id
_entity_poly.type
_entity_poly.pdbx_seq_one_letter_code
_entity_poly.pdbx_strand_id
1 'polypeptide(L)'
;MGTPLIQTKDLKKYFKTGTGMLHAVDNVNLSIEKGQTLGVVGESGCGKSTLGRTILRLLPATGGSVFFDGKDIQKLGTSEMKRMRSEMQIIFQDPYASLNPRLSVSQIIEEPLKVNHIYKNKEEKDRKILELMDTVGLARRLANSYPHELDGGRRQRIGVARA
;
A
#
# COMPACT_ATOMS: atom_id res chain seq x y z
N MET A 1 10.34 16.44 21.44
CA MET A 1 10.41 15.48 20.32
C MET A 1 8.98 15.24 19.86
N GLY A 2 8.68 15.33 18.58
CA GLY A 2 7.33 15.11 18.05
C GLY A 2 6.94 13.63 18.12
N THR A 3 5.65 13.33 17.96
CA THR A 3 5.18 11.94 17.83
C THR A 3 5.59 11.40 16.48
N PRO A 4 6.27 10.23 16.39
CA PRO A 4 6.63 9.62 15.13
C PRO A 4 5.40 9.34 14.27
N LEU A 5 5.52 9.46 12.94
CA LEU A 5 4.44 9.11 12.03
C LEU A 5 4.12 7.62 12.08
N ILE A 6 5.17 6.78 12.07
CA ILE A 6 5.04 5.33 12.23
C ILE A 6 5.98 4.88 13.35
N GLN A 7 5.48 4.05 14.26
CA GLN A 7 6.29 3.40 15.28
C GLN A 7 5.83 1.94 15.44
N THR A 8 6.79 1.02 15.54
CA THR A 8 6.49 -0.37 15.93
C THR A 8 7.12 -0.67 17.29
N LYS A 9 6.42 -1.48 18.09
CA LYS A 9 6.91 -1.97 19.39
C LYS A 9 6.79 -3.48 19.42
N ASP A 10 7.93 -4.15 19.52
CA ASP A 10 8.08 -5.61 19.61
C ASP A 10 7.24 -6.35 18.56
N LEU A 11 7.18 -5.78 17.33
CA LEU A 11 6.32 -6.27 16.27
C LEU A 11 6.73 -7.67 15.85
N LYS A 12 5.74 -8.58 15.81
CA LYS A 12 5.92 -9.98 15.46
C LYS A 12 4.94 -10.39 14.37
N LYS A 13 5.44 -11.18 13.41
CA LYS A 13 4.60 -11.90 12.46
C LYS A 13 5.17 -13.28 12.22
N TYR A 14 4.44 -14.27 12.71
CA TYR A 14 4.76 -15.67 12.57
C TYR A 14 3.74 -16.37 11.69
N PHE A 15 4.18 -17.34 10.94
CA PHE A 15 3.34 -18.19 10.10
C PHE A 15 3.47 -19.64 10.56
N LYS A 16 2.33 -20.31 10.70
CA LYS A 16 2.31 -21.75 10.96
C LYS A 16 2.66 -22.49 9.66
N THR A 17 3.65 -23.37 9.73
CA THR A 17 4.09 -24.25 8.63
C THR A 17 3.86 -25.70 9.02
N GLY A 18 3.99 -26.62 8.07
CA GLY A 18 3.90 -28.05 8.35
C GLY A 18 4.98 -28.57 9.32
N THR A 19 6.12 -27.86 9.42
CA THR A 19 7.28 -28.25 10.24
C THR A 19 7.46 -27.38 11.49
N GLY A 20 6.57 -26.41 11.76
CA GLY A 20 6.67 -25.53 12.91
C GLY A 20 6.22 -24.10 12.65
N MET A 21 6.84 -23.14 13.34
CA MET A 21 6.53 -21.71 13.22
C MET A 21 7.66 -20.99 12.47
N LEU A 22 7.32 -20.33 11.38
CA LEU A 22 8.22 -19.42 10.68
C LEU A 22 8.12 -18.01 11.28
N HIS A 23 9.20 -17.53 11.88
CA HIS A 23 9.31 -16.18 12.44
C HIS A 23 9.74 -15.21 11.33
N ALA A 24 8.79 -14.71 10.56
CA ALA A 24 9.08 -13.83 9.42
C ALA A 24 9.39 -12.38 9.86
N VAL A 25 8.82 -11.93 10.97
CA VAL A 25 9.13 -10.67 11.65
C VAL A 25 9.19 -10.99 13.14
N ASP A 26 10.28 -10.63 13.81
CA ASP A 26 10.47 -10.95 15.22
C ASP A 26 11.06 -9.77 15.98
N ASN A 27 10.34 -9.30 17.00
CA ASN A 27 10.70 -8.20 17.90
C ASN A 27 11.20 -6.92 17.19
N VAL A 28 10.57 -6.55 16.07
CA VAL A 28 11.01 -5.38 15.29
C VAL A 28 10.50 -4.09 15.93
N ASN A 29 11.46 -3.24 16.30
CA ASN A 29 11.25 -1.90 16.81
C ASN A 29 11.80 -0.89 15.81
N LEU A 30 10.98 -0.01 15.27
CA LEU A 30 11.37 1.06 14.37
C LEU A 30 10.52 2.31 14.61
N SER A 31 11.05 3.45 14.20
CA SER A 31 10.38 4.74 14.25
C SER A 31 10.67 5.49 12.96
N ILE A 32 9.63 6.09 12.37
CA ILE A 32 9.73 6.91 11.16
C ILE A 32 9.05 8.24 11.44
N GLU A 33 9.80 9.31 11.34
CA GLU A 33 9.29 10.66 11.51
C GLU A 33 8.56 11.14 10.25
N LYS A 34 7.70 12.13 10.38
CA LYS A 34 7.01 12.75 9.24
C LYS A 34 8.04 13.35 8.26
N GLY A 35 7.93 12.99 6.98
CA GLY A 35 8.86 13.41 5.93
C GLY A 35 10.15 12.60 5.86
N GLN A 36 10.36 11.63 6.75
CA GLN A 36 11.52 10.74 6.73
C GLN A 36 11.32 9.58 5.74
N THR A 37 12.40 9.15 5.09
CA THR A 37 12.46 7.90 4.32
C THR A 37 13.30 6.88 5.07
N LEU A 38 12.73 5.70 5.32
CA LEU A 38 13.43 4.56 5.92
C LEU A 38 13.67 3.48 4.87
N GLY A 39 14.93 3.17 4.58
CA GLY A 39 15.30 2.04 3.73
C GLY A 39 15.38 0.73 4.53
N VAL A 40 14.71 -0.31 4.05
CA VAL A 40 14.80 -1.67 4.61
C VAL A 40 15.52 -2.56 3.63
N VAL A 41 16.73 -3.02 4.00
CA VAL A 41 17.60 -3.85 3.17
C VAL A 41 17.80 -5.22 3.80
N GLY A 42 18.16 -6.21 2.99
CA GLY A 42 18.41 -7.58 3.43
C GLY A 42 18.22 -8.57 2.28
N GLU A 43 18.57 -9.83 2.50
CA GLU A 43 18.48 -10.90 1.52
C GLU A 43 17.04 -11.20 1.07
N SER A 44 16.89 -11.91 -0.06
CA SER A 44 15.56 -12.37 -0.49
C SER A 44 14.99 -13.34 0.55
N GLY A 45 13.69 -13.17 0.87
CA GLY A 45 13.03 -14.02 1.86
C GLY A 45 13.22 -13.63 3.33
N CYS A 46 14.07 -12.64 3.67
CA CYS A 46 14.33 -12.27 5.07
C CYS A 46 13.18 -11.51 5.78
N GLY A 47 11.99 -11.40 5.17
CA GLY A 47 10.81 -10.82 5.83
C GLY A 47 10.50 -9.36 5.51
N LYS A 48 11.26 -8.65 4.65
CA LYS A 48 11.03 -7.23 4.32
C LYS A 48 9.60 -6.92 3.87
N SER A 49 9.10 -7.67 2.91
CA SER A 49 7.72 -7.50 2.41
C SER A 49 6.67 -7.87 3.45
N THR A 50 6.98 -8.86 4.30
CA THR A 50 6.13 -9.24 5.42
C THR A 50 6.06 -8.12 6.45
N LEU A 51 7.18 -7.49 6.78
CA LEU A 51 7.26 -6.35 7.69
C LEU A 51 6.37 -5.20 7.19
N GLY A 52 6.56 -4.75 5.94
CA GLY A 52 5.76 -3.66 5.36
C GLY A 52 4.25 -3.97 5.35
N ARG A 53 3.87 -5.19 4.94
CA ARG A 53 2.46 -5.63 4.96
C ARG A 53 1.89 -5.72 6.37
N THR A 54 2.70 -6.08 7.38
CA THR A 54 2.28 -6.15 8.78
C THR A 54 2.12 -4.75 9.37
N ILE A 55 3.02 -3.81 9.05
CA ILE A 55 2.91 -2.40 9.43
C ILE A 55 1.60 -1.81 8.88
N LEU A 56 1.25 -2.08 7.62
CA LEU A 56 0.01 -1.59 7.02
C LEU A 56 -1.25 -2.40 7.41
N ARG A 57 -1.09 -3.38 8.32
CA ARG A 57 -2.17 -4.29 8.74
C ARG A 57 -2.87 -4.97 7.54
N LEU A 58 -2.12 -5.26 6.46
CA LEU A 58 -2.53 -6.17 5.39
C LEU A 58 -2.35 -7.62 5.82
N LEU A 59 -1.39 -7.86 6.72
CA LEU A 59 -1.20 -9.11 7.45
C LEU A 59 -1.41 -8.80 8.94
N PRO A 60 -2.26 -9.56 9.66
CA PRO A 60 -2.42 -9.35 11.10
C PRO A 60 -1.10 -9.70 11.81
N ALA A 61 -0.67 -8.85 12.73
CA ALA A 61 0.46 -9.14 13.60
C ALA A 61 0.14 -10.33 14.51
N THR A 62 1.15 -11.13 14.85
CA THR A 62 1.05 -12.17 15.87
C THR A 62 1.37 -11.65 17.27
N GLY A 63 2.01 -10.48 17.36
CA GLY A 63 2.32 -9.80 18.60
C GLY A 63 2.92 -8.43 18.35
N GLY A 64 3.05 -7.66 19.43
CA GLY A 64 3.52 -6.28 19.37
C GLY A 64 2.45 -5.30 18.90
N SER A 65 2.87 -4.07 18.66
CA SER A 65 1.98 -2.97 18.28
C SER A 65 2.55 -2.16 17.13
N VAL A 66 1.65 -1.56 16.34
CA VAL A 66 2.00 -0.58 15.30
C VAL A 66 1.21 0.69 15.57
N PHE A 67 1.91 1.80 15.70
CA PHE A 67 1.32 3.11 15.88
C PHE A 67 1.47 3.91 14.59
N PHE A 68 0.39 4.53 14.15
CA PHE A 68 0.36 5.51 13.09
C PHE A 68 -0.17 6.83 13.67
N ASP A 69 0.63 7.88 13.60
CA ASP A 69 0.34 9.18 14.21
C ASP A 69 -0.16 9.04 15.66
N GLY A 70 0.55 8.23 16.46
CA GLY A 70 0.26 7.93 17.87
C GLY A 70 -0.92 6.98 18.13
N LYS A 71 -1.67 6.54 17.12
CA LYS A 71 -2.81 5.62 17.26
C LYS A 71 -2.37 4.17 17.02
N ASP A 72 -2.67 3.27 17.95
CA ASP A 72 -2.41 1.83 17.76
C ASP A 72 -3.37 1.25 16.72
N ILE A 73 -2.85 1.05 15.50
CA ILE A 73 -3.67 0.57 14.38
C ILE A 73 -4.08 -0.90 14.52
N GLN A 74 -3.42 -1.68 15.37
CA GLN A 74 -3.80 -3.07 15.62
C GLN A 74 -5.14 -3.18 16.36
N LYS A 75 -5.50 -2.15 17.14
CA LYS A 75 -6.72 -2.10 17.94
C LYS A 75 -7.91 -1.45 17.24
N LEU A 76 -7.69 -0.82 16.07
CA LEU A 76 -8.75 -0.12 15.34
C LEU A 76 -9.83 -1.09 14.85
N GLY A 77 -11.08 -0.67 14.93
CA GLY A 77 -12.21 -1.35 14.30
C GLY A 77 -12.18 -1.24 12.77
N THR A 78 -13.05 -2.00 12.10
CA THR A 78 -13.09 -2.06 10.62
C THR A 78 -13.34 -0.67 9.99
N SER A 79 -14.26 0.11 10.55
CA SER A 79 -14.60 1.44 10.05
C SER A 79 -13.45 2.43 10.18
N GLU A 80 -12.77 2.41 11.33
CA GLU A 80 -11.62 3.28 11.59
C GLU A 80 -10.42 2.89 10.71
N MET A 81 -10.18 1.59 10.57
CA MET A 81 -9.13 1.08 9.69
C MET A 81 -9.38 1.43 8.22
N LYS A 82 -10.64 1.45 7.78
CA LYS A 82 -11.00 1.91 6.41
C LYS A 82 -10.59 3.37 6.21
N ARG A 83 -10.85 4.26 7.16
CA ARG A 83 -10.40 5.66 7.11
C ARG A 83 -8.87 5.77 7.15
N MET A 84 -8.22 4.97 8.00
CA MET A 84 -6.77 4.97 8.11
C MET A 84 -6.08 4.55 6.81
N ARG A 85 -6.67 3.64 6.03
CA ARG A 85 -6.12 3.18 4.74
C ARG A 85 -6.08 4.26 3.66
N SER A 86 -6.84 5.34 3.76
CA SER A 86 -6.71 6.49 2.84
C SER A 86 -5.43 7.30 3.11
N GLU A 87 -4.85 7.17 4.31
CA GLU A 87 -3.61 7.85 4.70
C GLU A 87 -2.37 6.97 4.59
N MET A 88 -2.56 5.65 4.41
CA MET A 88 -1.48 4.67 4.28
C MET A 88 -1.64 3.88 2.99
N GLN A 89 -0.74 4.07 2.05
CA GLN A 89 -0.78 3.42 0.75
C GLN A 89 0.40 2.46 0.56
N ILE A 90 0.25 1.51 -0.36
CA ILE A 90 1.31 0.58 -0.74
C ILE A 90 1.44 0.52 -2.26
N ILE A 91 2.68 0.59 -2.72
CA ILE A 91 3.03 0.29 -4.10
C ILE A 91 3.71 -1.08 -4.11
N PHE A 92 3.12 -2.04 -4.80
CA PHE A 92 3.66 -3.39 -4.88
C PHE A 92 4.84 -3.46 -5.85
N GLN A 93 5.83 -4.27 -5.50
CA GLN A 93 7.01 -4.50 -6.33
C GLN A 93 6.67 -5.19 -7.66
N ASP A 94 5.72 -6.13 -7.66
CA ASP A 94 5.26 -6.83 -8.85
C ASP A 94 4.01 -6.13 -9.44
N PRO A 95 4.16 -5.42 -10.56
CA PRO A 95 3.04 -4.76 -11.21
C PRO A 95 2.07 -5.75 -11.90
N TYR A 96 2.53 -6.95 -12.26
CA TYR A 96 1.68 -7.96 -12.89
C TYR A 96 0.66 -8.54 -11.90
N ALA A 97 1.11 -8.91 -10.70
CA ALA A 97 0.24 -9.48 -9.69
C ALA A 97 -0.64 -8.45 -8.97
N SER A 98 -0.30 -7.15 -9.08
CA SER A 98 -0.98 -6.10 -8.33
C SER A 98 -2.12 -5.40 -9.06
N LEU A 99 -2.21 -5.52 -10.39
CA LEU A 99 -3.24 -4.89 -11.21
C LEU A 99 -4.29 -5.92 -11.62
N ASN A 100 -5.57 -5.54 -11.54
CA ASN A 100 -6.64 -6.37 -12.06
C ASN A 100 -6.62 -6.35 -13.60
N PRO A 101 -6.34 -7.48 -14.29
CA PRO A 101 -6.19 -7.50 -15.75
C PRO A 101 -7.51 -7.26 -16.50
N ARG A 102 -8.66 -7.30 -15.80
CA ARG A 102 -9.99 -7.08 -16.38
C ARG A 102 -10.43 -5.63 -16.38
N LEU A 103 -9.66 -4.75 -15.72
CA LEU A 103 -9.94 -3.33 -15.63
C LEU A 103 -9.02 -2.55 -16.58
N SER A 104 -9.55 -1.49 -17.19
CA SER A 104 -8.73 -0.54 -17.94
C SER A 104 -7.86 0.32 -17.00
N VAL A 105 -6.86 1.00 -17.55
CA VAL A 105 -5.97 1.91 -16.81
C VAL A 105 -6.77 2.93 -16.02
N SER A 106 -7.74 3.60 -16.66
CA SER A 106 -8.59 4.60 -15.97
C SER A 106 -9.40 3.97 -14.86
N GLN A 107 -9.96 2.78 -15.04
CA GLN A 107 -10.73 2.07 -14.03
C GLN A 107 -9.87 1.67 -12.82
N ILE A 108 -8.62 1.25 -13.03
CA ILE A 108 -7.69 0.90 -11.95
C ILE A 108 -7.34 2.14 -11.11
N ILE A 109 -7.09 3.28 -11.77
CA ILE A 109 -6.79 4.54 -11.07
C ILE A 109 -8.04 5.09 -10.37
N GLU A 110 -9.23 4.87 -10.95
CA GLU A 110 -10.51 5.29 -10.40
C GLU A 110 -10.91 4.53 -9.12
N GLU A 111 -10.47 3.28 -8.98
CA GLU A 111 -10.94 2.37 -7.90
C GLU A 111 -10.77 2.97 -6.49
N PRO A 112 -9.59 3.48 -6.07
CA PRO A 112 -9.44 4.11 -4.75
C PRO A 112 -10.27 5.40 -4.61
N LEU A 113 -10.47 6.17 -5.67
CA LEU A 113 -11.29 7.38 -5.64
C LEU A 113 -12.77 7.03 -5.37
N LYS A 114 -13.25 5.95 -5.96
CA LYS A 114 -14.61 5.41 -5.72
C LYS A 114 -14.78 4.88 -4.30
N VAL A 115 -13.85 4.03 -3.85
CA VAL A 115 -13.92 3.38 -2.52
C VAL A 115 -13.92 4.40 -1.38
N ASN A 116 -13.17 5.48 -1.55
CA ASN A 116 -13.07 6.55 -0.56
C ASN A 116 -14.09 7.70 -0.78
N HIS A 117 -14.97 7.59 -1.79
CA HIS A 117 -16.00 8.59 -2.11
C HIS A 117 -15.44 10.02 -2.26
N ILE A 118 -14.24 10.16 -2.87
CA ILE A 118 -13.52 11.43 -2.96
C ILE A 118 -14.25 12.41 -3.88
N TYR A 119 -14.84 11.92 -4.97
CA TYR A 119 -15.56 12.74 -5.95
C TYR A 119 -17.02 12.30 -6.08
N LYS A 120 -17.93 13.27 -6.06
CA LYS A 120 -19.36 13.09 -6.34
C LYS A 120 -19.68 13.30 -7.81
N ASN A 121 -18.95 14.19 -8.49
CA ASN A 121 -19.13 14.52 -9.89
C ASN A 121 -18.23 13.64 -10.76
N LYS A 122 -18.82 13.04 -11.80
CA LYS A 122 -18.12 12.20 -12.77
C LYS A 122 -17.04 12.97 -13.52
N GLU A 123 -17.35 14.18 -13.98
CA GLU A 123 -16.43 15.01 -14.77
C GLU A 123 -15.17 15.39 -13.97
N GLU A 124 -15.33 15.76 -12.70
CA GLU A 124 -14.20 16.06 -11.81
C GLU A 124 -13.31 14.84 -11.59
N LYS A 125 -13.94 13.68 -11.41
CA LYS A 125 -13.22 12.41 -11.24
C LYS A 125 -12.44 12.04 -12.50
N ASP A 126 -13.09 12.12 -13.67
CA ASP A 126 -12.44 11.78 -14.94
C ASP A 126 -11.26 12.72 -15.23
N ARG A 127 -11.42 14.03 -14.94
CA ARG A 127 -10.31 14.99 -15.00
C ARG A 127 -9.17 14.62 -14.07
N LYS A 128 -9.48 14.24 -12.82
CA LYS A 128 -8.46 13.84 -11.84
C LYS A 128 -7.69 12.59 -12.27
N ILE A 129 -8.36 11.61 -12.86
CA ILE A 129 -7.72 10.40 -13.41
C ILE A 129 -6.71 10.80 -14.49
N LEU A 130 -7.07 11.69 -15.41
CA LEU A 130 -6.16 12.16 -16.45
C LEU A 130 -4.98 12.96 -15.88
N GLU A 131 -5.19 13.78 -14.86
CA GLU A 131 -4.12 14.49 -14.14
C GLU A 131 -3.15 13.51 -13.47
N LEU A 132 -3.66 12.46 -12.82
CA LEU A 132 -2.83 11.42 -12.20
C LEU A 132 -2.01 10.67 -13.26
N MET A 133 -2.61 10.35 -14.41
CA MET A 133 -1.89 9.74 -15.54
C MET A 133 -0.75 10.65 -16.01
N ASP A 134 -1.00 11.93 -16.19
CA ASP A 134 0.03 12.90 -16.58
C ASP A 134 1.16 12.98 -15.53
N THR A 135 0.80 13.02 -14.24
CA THR A 135 1.76 13.10 -13.13
C THR A 135 2.75 11.93 -13.15
N VAL A 136 2.30 10.73 -13.49
CA VAL A 136 3.18 9.56 -13.57
C VAL A 136 3.75 9.34 -14.97
N GLY A 137 3.52 10.25 -15.93
CA GLY A 137 4.02 10.18 -17.30
C GLY A 137 3.37 9.07 -18.13
N LEU A 138 2.08 8.76 -17.89
CA LEU A 138 1.26 7.89 -18.72
C LEU A 138 0.49 8.72 -19.75
N ALA A 139 0.64 8.38 -21.04
CA ALA A 139 -0.11 9.07 -22.08
C ALA A 139 -1.63 8.86 -21.92
N ARG A 140 -2.41 9.94 -21.97
CA ARG A 140 -3.89 9.92 -21.81
C ARG A 140 -4.59 8.94 -22.75
N ARG A 141 -4.07 8.70 -23.96
CA ARG A 141 -4.60 7.73 -24.91
C ARG A 141 -4.64 6.29 -24.38
N LEU A 142 -3.86 5.98 -23.34
CA LEU A 142 -3.81 4.67 -22.69
C LEU A 142 -4.91 4.47 -21.65
N ALA A 143 -5.77 5.46 -21.39
CA ALA A 143 -6.81 5.39 -20.36
C ALA A 143 -7.74 4.18 -20.53
N ASN A 144 -8.03 3.79 -21.76
CA ASN A 144 -8.89 2.64 -22.09
C ASN A 144 -8.10 1.34 -22.35
N SER A 145 -6.77 1.37 -22.33
CA SER A 145 -5.94 0.17 -22.50
C SER A 145 -6.02 -0.72 -21.27
N TYR A 146 -5.76 -2.01 -21.46
CA TYR A 146 -5.69 -2.99 -20.37
C TYR A 146 -4.24 -3.26 -19.97
N PRO A 147 -3.99 -3.70 -18.71
CA PRO A 147 -2.63 -3.98 -18.23
C PRO A 147 -1.83 -4.93 -19.14
N HIS A 148 -2.46 -5.94 -19.73
CA HIS A 148 -1.78 -6.90 -20.59
C HIS A 148 -1.28 -6.31 -21.92
N GLU A 149 -1.80 -5.17 -22.35
CA GLU A 149 -1.37 -4.43 -23.56
C GLU A 149 -0.16 -3.53 -23.31
N LEU A 150 0.31 -3.42 -22.05
CA LEU A 150 1.33 -2.48 -21.61
C LEU A 150 2.60 -3.20 -21.16
N ASP A 151 3.73 -2.54 -21.31
CA ASP A 151 5.00 -3.00 -20.77
C ASP A 151 5.06 -2.86 -19.22
N GLY A 152 6.07 -3.50 -18.61
CA GLY A 152 6.24 -3.52 -17.16
C GLY A 152 6.40 -2.12 -16.54
N GLY A 153 7.12 -1.22 -17.21
CA GLY A 153 7.32 0.15 -16.74
C GLY A 153 6.02 0.95 -16.69
N ARG A 154 5.16 0.83 -17.73
CA ARG A 154 3.84 1.46 -17.72
C ARG A 154 2.92 0.87 -16.67
N ARG A 155 2.93 -0.45 -16.47
CA ARG A 155 2.17 -1.09 -15.38
C ARG A 155 2.60 -0.61 -14.01
N GLN A 156 3.90 -0.43 -13.79
CA GLN A 156 4.41 0.12 -12.53
C GLN A 156 3.90 1.55 -12.29
N ARG A 157 3.89 2.40 -13.32
CA ARG A 157 3.33 3.76 -13.25
C ARG A 157 1.83 3.75 -12.94
N ILE A 158 1.06 2.78 -13.44
CA ILE A 158 -0.35 2.62 -13.06
C ILE A 158 -0.46 2.30 -11.56
N GLY A 159 0.39 1.41 -11.04
CA GLY A 159 0.44 1.11 -9.61
C GLY A 159 0.76 2.32 -8.74
N VAL A 160 1.65 3.21 -9.22
CA VAL A 160 1.96 4.49 -8.55
C VAL A 160 0.76 5.44 -8.62
N ALA A 161 0.11 5.58 -9.78
CA ALA A 161 -1.06 6.46 -9.94
C ALA A 161 -2.27 6.02 -9.11
N ARG A 162 -2.39 4.70 -8.84
CA ARG A 162 -3.44 4.12 -8.01
C ARG A 162 -3.22 4.38 -6.52
N ALA A 163 -1.96 4.45 -6.04
CA ALA A 163 -1.61 4.72 -4.64
C ALA A 163 -1.74 6.21 -4.30
#